data_cb6c68304823813b6ed6191f59a24d25
#
_entry.id   cb6c68304823813b6ed6191f59a24d25
#
_cell.length_a   1.000
_cell.length_b   1.000
_cell.length_c   1.000
_cell.angle_alpha   90.00
_cell.angle_beta   90.00
_cell.angle_gamma   90.00
#
_symmetry.space_group_name_H-M   'P 1'
#
loop_
_entity.id
_entity.type
_entity.pdbx_description
1 polymer ?
#
loop_
_entity_poly.entity_id
_entity_poly.type
_entity_poly.pdbx_seq_one_letter_code
_entity_poly.pdbx_strand_id
1 'polypeptide(L)'
;MLFGGCPAGTTASIDTGLVHYGELTLRGVFHHTPRDVRNALELISTGQVKVAPLITHRMRLAEVEAALRLMQNGTAIKVAITP
;
A
#
# COMPACT_ATOMS: atom_id res chain seq x y z
N MET A 1 -10.59 4.74 -6.81
CA MET A 1 -9.72 3.65 -7.28
C MET A 1 -9.78 2.50 -6.29
N LEU A 2 -10.02 1.27 -6.75
CA LEU A 2 -9.93 0.07 -5.93
C LEU A 2 -8.48 -0.37 -5.87
N PHE A 3 -7.88 -0.24 -4.69
CA PHE A 3 -6.47 -0.52 -4.44
C PHE A 3 -6.32 -1.64 -3.41
N GLY A 4 -5.43 -2.58 -3.69
CA GLY A 4 -5.20 -3.75 -2.86
C GLY A 4 -6.03 -4.96 -3.29
N GLY A 5 -5.52 -6.14 -2.99
CA GLY A 5 -6.20 -7.40 -3.26
C GLY A 5 -7.07 -7.83 -2.08
N CYS A 6 -8.25 -8.35 -2.39
CA CYS A 6 -9.13 -9.01 -1.43
C CYS A 6 -9.23 -10.50 -1.74
N PRO A 7 -9.63 -11.35 -0.80
CA PRO A 7 -9.93 -12.75 -1.08
C PRO A 7 -10.95 -12.90 -2.20
N ALA A 8 -10.86 -13.96 -2.97
CA ALA A 8 -11.83 -14.26 -4.03
C ALA A 8 -13.25 -14.31 -3.46
N GLY A 9 -14.19 -13.72 -4.17
CA GLY A 9 -15.60 -13.62 -3.75
C GLY A 9 -15.90 -12.46 -2.81
N THR A 10 -14.93 -11.65 -2.42
CA THR A 10 -15.21 -10.42 -1.65
C THR A 10 -16.00 -9.44 -2.53
N THR A 11 -17.08 -8.90 -2.01
CA THR A 11 -17.94 -7.92 -2.67
C THR A 11 -18.01 -6.62 -1.87
N ALA A 12 -18.27 -5.52 -2.56
CA ALA A 12 -18.54 -4.22 -1.95
C ALA A 12 -19.85 -3.64 -2.51
N SER A 13 -20.69 -3.12 -1.62
CA SER A 13 -21.89 -2.37 -2.04
C SER A 13 -21.47 -0.97 -2.46
N ILE A 14 -22.04 -0.51 -3.56
CA ILE A 14 -21.77 0.81 -4.14
C ILE A 14 -23.09 1.55 -4.30
N ASP A 15 -23.13 2.78 -3.80
CA ASP A 15 -24.23 3.70 -4.08
C ASP A 15 -24.15 4.15 -5.55
N THR A 16 -25.01 3.58 -6.38
CA THR A 16 -25.05 3.88 -7.82
C THR A 16 -25.53 5.31 -8.09
N GLY A 17 -26.36 5.89 -7.23
CA GLY A 17 -26.78 7.28 -7.32
C GLY A 17 -25.59 8.22 -7.13
N LEU A 18 -24.79 7.98 -6.09
CA LEU A 18 -23.56 8.75 -5.85
C LEU A 18 -22.60 8.65 -7.04
N VAL A 19 -22.40 7.45 -7.59
CA VAL A 19 -21.52 7.24 -8.74
C VAL A 19 -22.03 7.96 -9.97
N HIS A 20 -23.35 7.84 -10.28
CA HIS A 20 -23.95 8.42 -11.46
C HIS A 20 -23.98 9.95 -11.41
N TYR A 21 -24.55 10.52 -10.35
CA TYR A 21 -24.71 11.99 -10.23
C TYR A 21 -23.43 12.70 -9.84
N GLY A 22 -22.48 12.01 -9.24
CA GLY A 22 -21.14 12.54 -8.95
C GLY A 22 -20.13 12.37 -10.10
N GLU A 23 -20.57 11.78 -11.25
CA GLU A 23 -19.72 11.50 -12.42
C GLU A 23 -18.42 10.74 -12.03
N LEU A 24 -18.53 9.81 -11.05
CA LEU A 24 -17.38 9.12 -10.49
C LEU A 24 -16.94 7.95 -11.39
N THR A 25 -15.65 7.80 -11.54
CA THR A 25 -15.05 6.64 -12.20
C THR A 25 -14.54 5.63 -11.19
N LEU A 26 -15.03 4.39 -11.26
CA LEU A 26 -14.53 3.26 -10.48
C LEU A 26 -13.50 2.49 -11.32
N ARG A 27 -12.28 2.38 -10.82
CA ARG A 27 -11.18 1.72 -11.53
C ARG A 27 -10.44 0.77 -10.61
N GLY A 28 -10.29 -0.49 -11.03
CA GLY A 28 -9.36 -1.44 -10.44
C GLY A 28 -7.95 -1.26 -11.02
N VAL A 29 -6.94 -1.56 -10.22
CA VAL A 29 -5.55 -1.60 -10.65
C VAL A 29 -4.91 -2.87 -10.12
N PHE A 30 -4.03 -3.44 -10.92
CA PHE A 30 -3.31 -4.65 -10.54
C PHE A 30 -1.89 -4.60 -11.09
N HIS A 31 -0.93 -4.90 -10.21
CA HIS A 31 0.50 -4.84 -10.48
C HIS A 31 1.04 -3.45 -10.89
N HIS A 32 2.33 -3.41 -11.00
CA HIS A 32 3.11 -2.28 -11.49
C HIS A 32 4.05 -2.76 -12.60
N THR A 33 4.41 -1.85 -13.47
CA THR A 33 5.39 -2.11 -14.53
C THR A 33 6.79 -1.69 -14.07
N PRO A 34 7.88 -2.14 -14.74
CA PRO A 34 9.22 -1.63 -14.47
C PRO A 34 9.34 -0.10 -14.61
N ARG A 35 8.50 0.52 -15.44
CA ARG A 35 8.41 1.97 -15.57
C ARG A 35 7.85 2.62 -14.30
N ASP A 36 6.80 2.04 -13.74
CA ASP A 36 6.19 2.56 -12.50
C ASP A 36 7.17 2.50 -11.33
N VAL A 37 7.96 1.43 -11.24
CA VAL A 37 9.02 1.29 -10.22
C VAL A 37 10.09 2.37 -10.38
N ARG A 38 10.55 2.62 -11.61
CA ARG A 38 11.53 3.69 -11.87
C ARG A 38 10.99 5.08 -11.52
N ASN A 39 9.76 5.37 -11.93
CA ASN A 39 9.11 6.65 -11.61
C ASN A 39 8.95 6.83 -10.09
N ALA A 40 8.55 5.78 -9.37
CA ALA A 40 8.42 5.82 -7.90
C ALA A 40 9.79 6.09 -7.24
N LEU A 41 10.85 5.44 -7.70
CA LEU A 41 12.20 5.65 -7.18
C LEU A 41 12.69 7.09 -7.45
N GLU A 42 12.41 7.65 -8.62
CA GLU A 42 12.71 9.04 -8.95
C GLU A 42 11.98 10.01 -8.01
N LEU A 43 10.68 9.82 -7.79
CA LEU A 43 9.88 10.65 -6.89
C LEU A 43 10.41 10.60 -5.44
N ILE A 44 10.88 9.44 -5.00
CA ILE A 44 11.48 9.27 -3.68
C ILE A 44 12.86 9.95 -3.62
N SER A 45 13.71 9.72 -4.61
CA SER A 45 15.09 10.24 -4.64
C SER A 45 15.14 11.77 -4.75
N THR A 46 14.17 12.37 -5.44
CA THR A 46 14.02 13.83 -5.55
C THR A 46 13.28 14.46 -4.37
N GLY A 47 12.84 13.66 -3.40
CA GLY A 47 12.13 14.14 -2.21
C GLY A 47 10.69 14.59 -2.44
N GLN A 48 10.14 14.37 -3.64
CA GLN A 48 8.74 14.70 -3.94
C GLN A 48 7.78 13.80 -3.17
N VAL A 49 8.19 12.56 -2.87
CA VAL A 49 7.46 11.62 -2.01
C VAL A 49 8.31 11.27 -0.80
N LYS A 50 7.82 11.61 0.39
CA LYS A 50 8.49 11.34 1.67
C LYS A 50 8.07 9.97 2.18
N VAL A 51 8.95 8.98 2.10
CA VAL A 51 8.67 7.60 2.53
C VAL A 51 9.21 7.27 3.94
N ALA A 52 10.17 8.04 4.44
CA ALA A 52 10.77 7.79 5.75
C ALA A 52 9.76 7.69 6.90
N PRO A 53 8.72 8.53 6.98
CA PRO A 53 7.70 8.44 8.03
C PRO A 53 6.86 7.15 7.97
N LEU A 54 6.84 6.45 6.85
CA LEU A 54 6.12 5.18 6.70
C LEU A 54 6.87 4.02 7.40
N ILE A 55 8.18 4.14 7.60
CA ILE A 55 8.98 3.15 8.33
C ILE A 55 8.78 3.40 9.83
N THR A 56 7.79 2.75 10.40
CA THR A 56 7.42 2.93 11.81
C THR A 56 8.31 2.16 12.77
N HIS A 57 8.93 1.06 12.29
CA HIS A 57 9.79 0.21 13.10
C HIS A 57 11.05 -0.20 12.32
N ARG A 58 12.15 -0.39 13.06
CA ARG A 58 13.40 -0.96 12.55
C ARG A 58 13.76 -2.13 13.46
N MET A 59 13.94 -3.31 12.88
CA MET A 59 14.18 -4.56 13.61
C MET A 59 15.28 -5.36 12.94
N ARG A 60 15.93 -6.24 13.68
CA ARG A 60 16.96 -7.12 13.14
C ARG A 60 16.32 -8.34 12.48
N LEU A 61 17.06 -9.00 11.59
CA LEU A 61 16.59 -10.20 10.90
C LEU A 61 16.14 -11.31 11.89
N ALA A 62 16.82 -11.45 13.02
CA ALA A 62 16.43 -12.40 14.07
C ALA A 62 15.04 -12.14 14.66
N GLU A 63 14.49 -10.95 14.47
CA GLU A 63 13.19 -10.51 15.01
C GLU A 63 12.08 -10.53 13.95
N VAL A 64 12.31 -11.14 12.79
CA VAL A 64 11.37 -11.10 11.64
C VAL A 64 9.97 -11.60 11.99
N GLU A 65 9.84 -12.61 12.84
CA GLU A 65 8.51 -13.10 13.27
C GLU A 65 7.74 -12.06 14.10
N ALA A 66 8.44 -11.35 14.98
CA ALA A 66 7.83 -10.26 15.75
C ALA A 66 7.42 -9.10 14.83
N ALA A 67 8.24 -8.79 13.82
CA ALA A 67 7.92 -7.79 12.81
C ALA A 67 6.65 -8.14 12.02
N LEU A 68 6.50 -9.41 11.61
CA LEU A 68 5.29 -9.88 10.92
C LEU A 68 4.05 -9.75 11.81
N ARG A 69 4.16 -10.07 13.10
CA ARG A 69 3.06 -9.88 14.06
C ARG A 69 2.64 -8.42 14.21
N LEU A 70 3.60 -7.49 14.25
CA LEU A 70 3.31 -6.05 14.30
C LEU A 70 2.55 -5.56 13.05
N MET A 71 2.85 -6.12 11.89
CA MET A 71 2.14 -5.80 10.65
C MET A 71 0.75 -6.44 10.63
N GLN A 72 0.60 -7.68 11.06
CA GLN A 72 -0.69 -8.40 11.08
C GLN A 72 -1.72 -7.76 11.99
N ASN A 73 -1.29 -7.24 13.15
CA ASN A 73 -2.18 -6.57 14.10
C ASN A 73 -2.35 -5.07 13.84
N GLY A 74 -1.80 -4.54 12.75
CA GLY A 74 -1.94 -3.15 12.35
C GLY A 74 -1.13 -2.14 13.20
N THR A 75 -0.22 -2.60 14.07
CA THR A 75 0.62 -1.72 14.90
C THR A 75 1.71 -1.04 14.08
N ALA A 76 2.24 -1.71 13.05
CA ALA A 76 3.24 -1.17 12.17
C ALA A 76 2.69 -0.88 10.77
N ILE A 77 3.05 0.25 10.18
CA ILE A 77 2.78 0.55 8.77
C ILE A 77 3.82 -0.17 7.91
N LYS A 78 5.08 0.00 8.24
CA LYS A 78 6.21 -0.67 7.56
C LYS A 78 7.32 -0.95 8.56
N VAL A 79 7.86 -2.17 8.51
CA VAL A 79 9.02 -2.57 9.31
C VAL A 79 10.22 -2.70 8.39
N ALA A 80 11.29 -1.96 8.65
CA ALA A 80 12.58 -2.15 8.00
C ALA A 80 13.37 -3.22 8.77
N ILE A 81 13.73 -4.29 8.07
CA ILE A 81 14.59 -5.35 8.62
C ILE A 81 16.03 -5.08 8.21
N THR A 82 16.91 -5.08 9.18
CA THR A 82 18.37 -4.95 8.97
C THR A 82 19.06 -6.27 9.31
N PRO A 83 20.19 -6.56 8.67
CA PRO A 83 21.01 -7.75 9.00
C PRO A 83 21.47 -7.77 10.44
#